data_cc603cdbfa1ac9610799753efc2aa474
#
_entry.id   cc603cdbfa1ac9610799753efc2aa474
#
_cell.length_a   1.000
_cell.length_b   1.000
_cell.length_c   1.000
_cell.angle_alpha   90.00
_cell.angle_beta   90.00
_cell.angle_gamma   90.00
#
_symmetry.space_group_name_H-M   'P 1'
#
loop_
_entity.id
_entity.type
_entity.pdbx_description
1 polymer ?
#
loop_
_entity_poly.entity_id
_entity_poly.type
_entity_poly.pdbx_seq_one_letter_code
_entity_poly.pdbx_strand_id
1 'polypeptide(L)'
;MGIRVIQLAGYDVYYQQANDETRRRFREGLKESVEMASRAQVTLAMEIMDYPLMNSISKALGYAHYLNNPWFQLYPDIGNLSAWDNDVQMELQAGMGHIVAVHVKDTSPASLKTCRLVKGSSILNVASKRSSRQATAVRI
;
A
#
# COMPACT_ATOMS: atom_id res chain seq x y z
N MET A 1 -11.94 -22.32 -5.13
CA MET A 1 -11.56 -21.24 -4.17
C MET A 1 -11.13 -20.03 -5.01
N GLY A 2 -11.87 -18.92 -4.97
CA GLY A 2 -11.60 -17.76 -5.84
C GLY A 2 -10.72 -16.75 -5.11
N ILE A 3 -9.44 -16.62 -5.51
CA ILE A 3 -8.59 -15.50 -5.08
C ILE A 3 -9.07 -14.26 -5.83
N ARG A 4 -9.36 -13.18 -5.11
CA ARG A 4 -9.84 -11.93 -5.71
C ARG A 4 -8.84 -10.79 -5.63
N VAL A 5 -7.90 -10.87 -4.69
CA VAL A 5 -6.87 -9.85 -4.46
C VAL A 5 -5.53 -10.54 -4.31
N ILE A 6 -4.53 -10.02 -5.00
CA ILE A 6 -3.12 -10.41 -4.86
C ILE A 6 -2.38 -9.18 -4.39
N GLN A 7 -1.71 -9.28 -3.24
CA GLN A 7 -0.83 -8.24 -2.72
C GLN A 7 0.50 -8.26 -3.47
N LEU A 8 0.95 -7.11 -3.93
CA LEU A 8 2.25 -6.90 -4.57
C LEU A 8 3.15 -6.09 -3.66
N ALA A 9 4.37 -6.56 -3.44
CA ALA A 9 5.40 -5.79 -2.77
C ALA A 9 5.99 -4.72 -3.71
N GLY A 10 6.08 -3.48 -3.23
CA GLY A 10 6.51 -2.32 -4.02
C GLY A 10 8.03 -2.18 -4.12
N TYR A 11 8.72 -3.20 -4.59
CA TYR A 11 10.18 -3.19 -4.84
C TYR A 11 10.49 -3.30 -6.32
N ASP A 12 11.40 -2.46 -6.84
CA ASP A 12 11.98 -2.63 -8.19
C ASP A 12 13.20 -3.56 -8.18
N VAL A 13 13.91 -3.62 -7.05
CA VAL A 13 15.03 -4.53 -6.81
C VAL A 13 15.00 -5.03 -5.38
N TYR A 14 15.63 -6.18 -5.15
CA TYR A 14 15.82 -6.76 -3.84
C TYR A 14 17.31 -7.05 -3.63
N TYR A 15 17.88 -6.50 -2.56
CA TYR A 15 19.33 -6.59 -2.23
C TYR A 15 20.28 -5.99 -3.29
N GLN A 16 19.81 -5.09 -4.13
CA GLN A 16 20.61 -4.39 -5.13
C GLN A 16 20.35 -2.89 -5.08
N GLN A 17 21.21 -2.12 -5.72
CA GLN A 17 21.01 -0.69 -5.85
C GLN A 17 20.03 -0.41 -6.99
N ALA A 18 18.95 0.33 -6.70
CA ALA A 18 18.00 0.79 -7.71
C ALA A 18 18.63 1.81 -8.66
N ASN A 19 18.23 1.74 -9.92
CA ASN A 19 18.62 2.69 -10.96
C ASN A 19 17.46 2.92 -11.94
N ASP A 20 17.65 3.74 -12.96
CA ASP A 20 16.59 4.07 -13.90
C ASP A 20 16.12 2.86 -14.71
N GLU A 21 17.01 1.93 -15.00
CA GLU A 21 16.69 0.70 -15.73
C GLU A 21 15.81 -0.23 -14.87
N THR A 22 16.13 -0.40 -13.58
CA THR A 22 15.32 -1.21 -12.66
C THR A 22 13.92 -0.63 -12.49
N ARG A 23 13.82 0.70 -12.38
CA ARG A 23 12.53 1.40 -12.31
C ARG A 23 11.72 1.28 -13.61
N ARG A 24 12.39 1.32 -14.76
CA ARG A 24 11.75 1.10 -16.06
C ARG A 24 11.17 -0.31 -16.14
N ARG A 25 11.97 -1.34 -15.82
CA ARG A 25 11.54 -2.74 -15.81
C ARG A 25 10.37 -2.97 -14.83
N PHE A 26 10.43 -2.35 -13.66
CA PHE A 26 9.34 -2.42 -12.70
C PHE A 26 8.03 -1.89 -13.31
N ARG A 27 8.05 -0.72 -13.96
CA ARG A 27 6.85 -0.15 -14.59
C ARG A 27 6.31 -1.01 -15.72
N GLU A 28 7.18 -1.55 -16.56
CA GLU A 28 6.80 -2.43 -17.68
C GLU A 28 6.19 -3.74 -17.15
N GLY A 29 6.87 -4.39 -16.22
CA GLY A 29 6.37 -5.62 -15.60
C GLY A 29 5.07 -5.42 -14.83
N LEU A 30 4.92 -4.27 -14.16
CA LEU A 30 3.68 -3.93 -13.47
C LEU A 30 2.52 -3.76 -14.46
N LYS A 31 2.74 -3.08 -15.58
CA LYS A 31 1.73 -2.93 -16.64
C LYS A 31 1.29 -4.28 -17.19
N GLU A 32 2.23 -5.15 -17.54
CA GLU A 32 1.94 -6.50 -18.01
C GLU A 32 1.18 -7.32 -16.97
N SER A 33 1.62 -7.26 -15.71
CA SER A 33 0.96 -7.97 -14.60
C SER A 33 -0.48 -7.53 -14.40
N VAL A 34 -0.76 -6.22 -14.51
CA VAL A 34 -2.13 -5.68 -14.36
C VAL A 34 -3.01 -6.10 -15.54
N GLU A 35 -2.48 -6.17 -16.75
CA GLU A 35 -3.22 -6.69 -17.91
C GLU A 35 -3.58 -8.18 -17.73
N MET A 36 -2.65 -8.99 -17.21
CA MET A 36 -2.90 -10.39 -16.89
C MET A 36 -3.96 -10.54 -15.79
N ALA A 37 -3.86 -9.76 -14.72
CA ALA A 37 -4.79 -9.77 -13.60
C ALA A 37 -6.21 -9.34 -14.04
N SER A 38 -6.31 -8.34 -14.88
CA SER A 38 -7.56 -7.87 -15.48
C SER A 38 -8.29 -8.99 -16.25
N ARG A 39 -7.55 -9.75 -17.08
CA ARG A 39 -8.11 -10.91 -17.79
C ARG A 39 -8.57 -12.01 -16.85
N ALA A 40 -7.88 -12.19 -15.74
CA ALA A 40 -8.22 -13.17 -14.71
C ALA A 40 -9.29 -12.67 -13.72
N GLN A 41 -9.72 -11.42 -13.81
CA GLN A 41 -10.64 -10.75 -12.88
C GLN A 41 -10.13 -10.79 -11.43
N VAL A 42 -8.83 -10.53 -11.25
CA VAL A 42 -8.13 -10.46 -9.97
C VAL A 42 -7.55 -9.07 -9.79
N THR A 43 -7.77 -8.48 -8.64
CA THR A 43 -7.18 -7.18 -8.28
C THR A 43 -5.73 -7.36 -7.84
N LEU A 44 -4.81 -6.63 -8.44
CA LEU A 44 -3.46 -6.45 -7.91
C LEU A 44 -3.45 -5.27 -6.96
N ALA A 45 -3.03 -5.47 -5.73
CA ALA A 45 -3.02 -4.46 -4.69
C ALA A 45 -1.57 -4.16 -4.26
N MET A 46 -1.10 -2.94 -4.56
CA MET A 46 0.26 -2.50 -4.25
C MET A 46 0.40 -2.19 -2.77
N GLU A 47 1.28 -2.92 -2.09
CA GLU A 47 1.62 -2.63 -0.71
C GLU A 47 2.53 -1.41 -0.60
N ILE A 48 2.24 -0.56 0.37
CA ILE A 48 3.15 0.52 0.76
C ILE A 48 4.26 -0.09 1.62
N MET A 49 5.50 0.08 1.17
CA MET A 49 6.67 -0.60 1.69
C MET A 49 7.58 0.33 2.51
N ASP A 50 8.49 -0.27 3.24
CA ASP A 50 9.64 0.40 3.88
C ASP A 50 10.77 0.70 2.89
N TYR A 51 10.43 1.06 1.66
CA TYR A 51 11.37 1.22 0.55
C TYR A 51 11.06 2.50 -0.25
N PRO A 52 12.06 3.31 -0.64
CA PRO A 52 11.86 4.63 -1.22
C PRO A 52 10.96 4.69 -2.46
N LEU A 53 10.91 3.63 -3.26
CA LEU A 53 10.07 3.57 -4.45
C LEU A 53 8.58 3.64 -4.10
N MET A 54 8.17 2.99 -3.00
CA MET A 54 6.76 2.78 -2.67
C MET A 54 6.47 3.06 -1.18
N ASN A 55 7.05 4.11 -0.61
CA ASN A 55 6.93 4.42 0.81
C ASN A 55 5.76 5.38 1.15
N SER A 56 4.90 5.69 0.20
CA SER A 56 3.71 6.52 0.44
C SER A 56 2.56 6.13 -0.48
N ILE A 57 1.34 6.39 -0.04
CA ILE A 57 0.13 6.20 -0.87
C ILE A 57 0.16 7.15 -2.07
N SER A 58 0.64 8.37 -1.90
CA SER A 58 0.78 9.35 -2.99
C SER A 58 1.64 8.82 -4.14
N LYS A 59 2.74 8.11 -3.84
CA LYS A 59 3.56 7.46 -4.88
C LYS A 59 2.82 6.32 -5.58
N ALA A 60 2.12 5.49 -4.81
CA ALA A 60 1.34 4.38 -5.36
C ALA A 60 0.18 4.88 -6.25
N LEU A 61 -0.47 6.00 -5.90
CA LEU A 61 -1.46 6.67 -6.73
C LEU A 61 -0.87 7.13 -8.07
N GLY A 62 0.39 7.58 -8.10
CA GLY A 62 1.08 7.89 -9.34
C GLY A 62 1.12 6.69 -10.30
N TYR A 63 1.34 5.49 -9.78
CA TYR A 63 1.26 4.25 -10.57
C TYR A 63 -0.18 3.91 -10.95
N ALA A 64 -1.16 4.09 -10.07
CA ALA A 64 -2.56 3.84 -10.38
C ALA A 64 -3.05 4.75 -11.52
N HIS A 65 -2.70 6.02 -11.50
CA HIS A 65 -3.01 6.97 -12.57
C HIS A 65 -2.27 6.62 -13.89
N TYR A 66 -1.00 6.25 -13.80
CA TYR A 66 -0.23 5.83 -14.97
C TYR A 66 -0.80 4.60 -15.66
N LEU A 67 -1.21 3.59 -14.86
CA LEU A 67 -1.78 2.34 -15.37
C LEU A 67 -3.21 2.51 -15.87
N ASN A 68 -3.95 3.44 -15.27
CA ASN A 68 -5.35 3.73 -15.56
C ASN A 68 -6.21 2.46 -15.73
N ASN A 69 -6.06 1.53 -14.80
CA ASN A 69 -6.71 0.22 -14.85
C ASN A 69 -7.35 -0.11 -13.48
N PRO A 70 -8.66 -0.37 -13.41
CA PRO A 70 -9.36 -0.61 -12.14
C PRO A 70 -8.91 -1.90 -11.41
N TRP A 71 -8.19 -2.78 -12.08
CA TRP A 71 -7.64 -4.00 -11.46
C TRP A 71 -6.31 -3.76 -10.75
N PHE A 72 -5.78 -2.52 -10.78
CA PHE A 72 -4.68 -2.10 -9.93
C PHE A 72 -5.19 -1.19 -8.81
N GLN A 73 -4.96 -1.59 -7.57
CA GLN A 73 -5.43 -0.92 -6.37
C GLN A 73 -4.33 -0.84 -5.31
N LEU A 74 -4.62 -0.27 -4.16
CA LEU A 74 -3.66 -0.01 -3.10
C LEU A 74 -3.91 -0.89 -1.88
N TYR A 75 -2.81 -1.28 -1.23
CA TYR A 75 -2.80 -2.04 0.01
C TYR A 75 -1.86 -1.34 1.03
N PRO A 76 -2.29 -0.24 1.66
CA PRO A 76 -1.45 0.47 2.61
C PRO A 76 -1.04 -0.38 3.81
N ASP A 77 0.25 -0.29 4.17
CA ASP A 77 0.77 -0.73 5.45
C ASP A 77 0.96 0.49 6.35
N ILE A 78 0.16 0.59 7.41
CA ILE A 78 0.15 1.74 8.32
C ILE A 78 1.50 1.89 9.05
N GLY A 79 2.13 0.77 9.40
CA GLY A 79 3.42 0.79 10.06
C GLY A 79 4.52 1.29 9.14
N ASN A 80 4.54 0.89 7.88
CA ASN A 80 5.50 1.40 6.89
C ASN A 80 5.29 2.89 6.64
N LEU A 81 4.05 3.36 6.49
CA LEU A 81 3.75 4.79 6.37
C LEU A 81 4.32 5.59 7.55
N SER A 82 4.07 5.13 8.78
CA SER A 82 4.56 5.78 10.00
C SER A 82 6.08 5.77 10.11
N ALA A 83 6.74 4.70 9.67
CA ALA A 83 8.20 4.58 9.71
C ALA A 83 8.92 5.59 8.81
N TRP A 84 8.23 6.14 7.81
CA TRP A 84 8.72 7.18 6.90
C TRP A 84 8.21 8.58 7.24
N ASP A 85 7.73 8.79 8.48
CA ASP A 85 7.18 10.06 8.96
C ASP A 85 6.04 10.63 8.08
N ASN A 86 5.33 9.75 7.35
CA ASN A 86 4.15 10.19 6.62
C ASN A 86 3.00 10.50 7.59
N ASP A 87 2.22 11.51 7.27
CA ASP A 87 0.92 11.71 7.92
C ASP A 87 -0.05 10.62 7.43
N VAL A 88 -0.19 9.57 8.23
CA VAL A 88 -1.02 8.39 7.89
C VAL A 88 -2.46 8.79 7.57
N GLN A 89 -3.01 9.79 8.27
CA GLN A 89 -4.37 10.23 8.05
C GLN A 89 -4.52 10.90 6.69
N MET A 90 -3.61 11.80 6.35
CA MET A 90 -3.61 12.48 5.04
C MET A 90 -3.37 11.47 3.90
N GLU A 91 -2.43 10.56 4.06
CA GLU A 91 -2.14 9.51 3.09
C GLU A 91 -3.36 8.61 2.84
N LEU A 92 -4.02 8.12 3.90
CA LEU A 92 -5.24 7.34 3.76
C LEU A 92 -6.38 8.12 3.10
N GLN A 93 -6.50 9.42 3.38
CA GLN A 93 -7.47 10.27 2.71
C GLN A 93 -7.17 10.42 1.22
N ALA A 94 -5.89 10.63 0.85
CA ALA A 94 -5.49 10.72 -0.54
C ALA A 94 -5.78 9.42 -1.31
N GLY A 95 -5.64 8.26 -0.65
CA GLY A 95 -5.91 6.94 -1.25
C GLY A 95 -7.38 6.55 -1.33
N MET A 96 -8.32 7.37 -0.84
CA MET A 96 -9.74 7.00 -0.85
C MET A 96 -10.24 6.66 -2.25
N GLY A 97 -10.96 5.54 -2.34
CA GLY A 97 -11.46 5.00 -3.61
C GLY A 97 -10.49 4.02 -4.31
N HIS A 98 -9.23 3.97 -3.86
CA HIS A 98 -8.22 3.04 -4.38
C HIS A 98 -7.76 1.98 -3.36
N ILE A 99 -8.13 2.10 -2.10
CA ILE A 99 -7.69 1.19 -1.04
C ILE A 99 -8.64 -0.01 -0.98
N VAL A 100 -8.11 -1.21 -1.19
CA VAL A 100 -8.88 -2.47 -1.13
C VAL A 100 -8.70 -3.22 0.16
N ALA A 101 -7.58 -3.04 0.85
CA ALA A 101 -7.30 -3.59 2.15
C ALA A 101 -6.19 -2.78 2.84
N VAL A 102 -5.98 -3.00 4.13
CA VAL A 102 -4.98 -2.29 4.93
C VAL A 102 -4.22 -3.31 5.77
N HIS A 103 -2.89 -3.24 5.73
CA HIS A 103 -2.03 -3.95 6.66
C HIS A 103 -1.83 -3.09 7.90
N VAL A 104 -2.20 -3.64 9.05
CA VAL A 104 -2.06 -2.96 10.35
C VAL A 104 -0.92 -3.61 11.12
N LYS A 105 0.16 -2.88 11.30
CA LYS A 105 1.25 -3.25 12.19
C LYS A 105 1.70 -2.05 13.00
N ASP A 106 2.24 -2.32 14.16
CA ASP A 106 2.84 -1.29 15.01
C ASP A 106 4.33 -1.16 14.70
N THR A 107 4.82 0.07 14.56
CA THR A 107 6.23 0.36 14.32
C THR A 107 6.70 1.45 15.26
N SER A 108 7.96 1.36 15.69
CA SER A 108 8.66 2.43 16.37
C SER A 108 9.40 3.31 15.36
N PRO A 109 9.37 4.64 15.47
CA PRO A 109 10.05 5.55 14.53
C PRO A 109 11.55 5.31 14.36
N ALA A 110 12.19 4.59 15.26
CA ALA A 110 13.63 4.29 15.23
C ALA A 110 13.99 2.88 14.73
N SER A 111 13.00 2.05 14.35
CA SER A 111 13.27 0.66 14.02
C SER A 111 12.13 0.08 13.18
N LEU A 112 12.43 -0.29 11.95
CA LEU A 112 11.56 -1.12 11.09
C LEU A 112 11.33 -2.55 11.63
N LYS A 113 11.72 -2.80 12.88
CA LYS A 113 11.44 -4.07 13.53
C LYS A 113 10.00 -4.06 14.01
N THR A 114 9.24 -5.06 13.57
CA THR A 114 7.88 -5.32 14.01
C THR A 114 7.80 -5.28 15.53
N CYS A 115 7.19 -4.23 16.09
CA CYS A 115 6.89 -4.16 17.51
C CYS A 115 5.58 -4.88 17.78
N ARG A 116 5.47 -5.53 18.93
CA ARG A 116 4.20 -6.10 19.40
C ARG A 116 3.14 -5.00 19.49
N LEU A 117 1.94 -5.29 19.05
CA LEU A 117 0.72 -4.45 19.03
C LEU A 117 0.36 -3.69 20.34
N VAL A 118 1.18 -3.73 21.36
CA VAL A 118 0.82 -3.28 22.73
C VAL A 118 1.63 -2.09 23.23
N LYS A 119 2.64 -1.59 22.50
CA LYS A 119 3.54 -0.53 23.00
C LYS A 119 3.79 0.67 22.09
N GLY A 120 3.22 0.71 20.89
CA GLY A 120 3.34 1.86 20.02
C GLY A 120 2.28 2.92 20.32
N SER A 121 2.60 4.17 20.10
CA SER A 121 1.64 5.28 20.20
C SER A 121 0.51 5.03 19.19
N SER A 122 -0.65 4.75 19.73
CA SER A 122 -1.79 4.13 19.08
C SER A 122 -2.33 4.86 17.84
N ILE A 123 -1.82 4.53 16.67
CA ILE A 123 -2.45 4.86 15.38
C ILE A 123 -3.86 4.26 15.29
N LEU A 124 -4.10 3.13 15.97
CA LEU A 124 -5.44 2.53 16.13
C LEU A 124 -6.47 3.50 16.72
N ASN A 125 -6.08 4.46 17.55
CA ASN A 125 -7.00 5.46 18.08
C ASN A 125 -7.47 6.49 17.04
N VAL A 126 -6.73 6.73 15.98
CA VAL A 126 -7.11 7.66 14.92
C VAL A 126 -8.08 6.99 13.94
N ALA A 127 -7.82 5.75 13.57
CA ALA A 127 -8.72 4.97 12.72
C ALA A 127 -10.06 4.66 13.43
N SER A 128 -10.01 4.30 14.72
CA SER A 128 -11.21 3.98 15.54
C SER A 128 -12.09 5.20 15.80
N LYS A 129 -11.54 6.38 16.08
CA LYS A 129 -12.35 7.58 16.38
C LYS A 129 -13.11 8.15 15.19
N ARG A 130 -12.72 7.84 13.93
CA ARG A 130 -13.46 8.26 12.74
C ARG A 130 -14.44 7.23 12.21
N SER A 131 -14.21 5.93 12.44
CA SER A 131 -15.16 4.88 12.09
C SER A 131 -16.51 5.03 12.81
N SER A 132 -16.53 5.66 13.99
CA SER A 132 -17.78 5.95 14.72
C SER A 132 -18.58 7.13 14.19
N ARG A 133 -18.04 7.91 13.22
CA ARG A 133 -18.75 9.05 12.60
C ARG A 133 -19.14 8.86 11.14
N GLN A 134 -18.65 7.83 10.49
CA GLN A 134 -19.08 7.43 9.14
C GLN A 134 -19.15 5.90 9.10
N ALA A 135 -20.27 5.36 9.57
CA ALA A 135 -20.64 3.98 9.37
C ALA A 135 -20.96 3.76 7.89
N THR A 136 -19.96 3.55 7.07
CA THR A 136 -20.11 2.93 5.78
C THR A 136 -19.24 1.71 5.75
N ALA A 137 -19.89 0.56 5.66
CA ALA A 137 -19.32 -0.77 5.79
C ALA A 137 -18.09 -0.96 4.90
N VAL A 138 -16.94 -1.16 5.53
CA VAL A 138 -15.82 -1.85 4.91
C VAL A 138 -16.22 -3.32 4.85
N ARG A 139 -16.66 -3.80 3.69
CA ARG A 139 -16.79 -5.23 3.46
C ARG A 139 -15.40 -5.78 3.21
N ILE A 140 -14.94 -6.58 4.13
CA ILE A 140 -13.83 -7.53 3.97
C ILE A 140 -14.26 -8.63 2.99
#